data_223b5e7ebf47f7901c421cf0120e1e4b
#
_entry.id   223b5e7ebf47f7901c421cf0120e1e4b
#
_cell.length_a   1.000
_cell.length_b   1.000
_cell.length_c   1.000
_cell.angle_alpha   90.00
_cell.angle_beta   90.00
_cell.angle_gamma   90.00
#
_symmetry.space_group_name_H-M   'P 1'
#
loop_
_entity.id
_entity.type
_entity.pdbx_description
1 polymer ?
#
loop_
_entity_poly.entity_id
_entity_poly.type
_entity_poly.pdbx_seq_one_letter_code
_entity_poly.pdbx_strand_id
1 'polypeptide(L)'
;MNRYHLVHATEFRYDGPVSESYNEVRLRPIHDETQSCLSFRLLTDPVSRGTSYRDSFGNWVHQFNILPEHHHLKIEAESVVLAHDAPALPSGGMKLSELDDHREELEEGFLDFMVPTGYVPHVPQLDELIDAASRGSDGSASGFVKQASFLIHEKFKYVKGATHVNSSIQDSLAVWAGVCQDFAHLLLGVVRKRGLPGRYVSGYLVPECAASPDAKLQEVIGGSASHAWA
;
A
#
# COMPACT_ATOMS: atom_id res chain seq x y z
N MET A 1 -18.30 -14.25 -1.07
CA MET A 1 -18.24 -12.97 -0.27
C MET A 1 -17.91 -13.31 1.16
N ASN A 2 -16.83 -12.77 1.72
CA ASN A 2 -16.37 -13.01 3.08
C ASN A 2 -16.45 -11.72 3.91
N ARG A 3 -16.91 -11.82 5.16
CA ARG A 3 -17.03 -10.69 6.07
C ARG A 3 -15.93 -10.77 7.13
N TYR A 4 -15.17 -9.69 7.28
CA TYR A 4 -14.04 -9.59 8.21
C TYR A 4 -14.28 -8.48 9.23
N HIS A 5 -13.89 -8.74 10.47
CA HIS A 5 -13.76 -7.74 11.52
C HIS A 5 -12.27 -7.48 11.72
N LEU A 6 -11.84 -6.23 11.50
CA LEU A 6 -10.47 -5.81 11.57
C LEU A 6 -10.29 -4.88 12.77
N VAL A 7 -9.29 -5.14 13.58
CA VAL A 7 -8.84 -4.26 14.66
C VAL A 7 -7.36 -3.95 14.44
N HIS A 8 -7.04 -2.69 14.20
CA HIS A 8 -5.67 -2.20 14.06
C HIS A 8 -5.37 -1.27 15.25
N ALA A 9 -4.37 -1.64 16.05
CA ALA A 9 -3.93 -0.83 17.18
C ALA A 9 -2.47 -0.42 17.01
N THR A 10 -2.19 0.87 17.20
CA THR A 10 -0.85 1.43 17.26
C THR A 10 -0.68 2.14 18.60
N GLU A 11 0.41 1.85 19.30
CA GLU A 11 0.73 2.47 20.57
C GLU A 11 2.10 3.15 20.48
N PHE A 12 2.13 4.42 20.87
CA PHE A 12 3.34 5.22 21.02
C PHE A 12 3.56 5.46 22.51
N ARG A 13 4.78 5.25 22.97
CA ARG A 13 5.24 5.59 24.32
C ARG A 13 6.38 6.57 24.21
N TYR A 14 6.31 7.62 24.98
CA TYR A 14 7.26 8.72 24.95
C TYR A 14 8.14 8.67 26.20
N ASP A 15 9.43 8.93 26.04
CA ASP A 15 10.40 8.97 27.17
C ASP A 15 10.13 10.15 28.12
N GLY A 16 9.45 11.17 27.65
CA GLY A 16 9.01 12.33 28.44
C GLY A 16 7.60 12.76 28.05
N PRO A 17 7.00 13.72 28.79
CA PRO A 17 5.70 14.23 28.44
C PRO A 17 5.74 14.97 27.10
N VAL A 18 4.73 14.74 26.27
CA VAL A 18 4.49 15.47 25.02
C VAL A 18 3.15 16.18 25.10
N SER A 19 3.06 17.36 24.48
CA SER A 19 1.83 18.13 24.34
C SER A 19 1.63 18.57 22.90
N GLU A 20 0.45 19.07 22.57
CA GLU A 20 0.13 19.60 21.25
C GLU A 20 0.41 18.58 20.12
N SER A 21 0.09 17.31 20.35
CA SER A 21 0.25 16.24 19.36
C SER A 21 -0.81 16.37 18.27
N TYR A 22 -0.39 16.60 17.02
CA TYR A 22 -1.24 16.71 15.84
C TYR A 22 -1.09 15.43 15.03
N ASN A 23 -2.22 14.76 14.76
CA ASN A 23 -2.21 13.42 14.20
C ASN A 23 -3.13 13.30 12.98
N GLU A 24 -2.67 12.56 11.99
CA GLU A 24 -3.47 12.10 10.86
C GLU A 24 -3.29 10.60 10.65
N VAL A 25 -4.40 9.90 10.44
CA VAL A 25 -4.39 8.47 10.13
C VAL A 25 -5.23 8.15 8.91
N ARG A 26 -4.78 7.16 8.13
CA ARG A 26 -5.44 6.64 6.92
C ARG A 26 -5.70 5.14 7.10
N LEU A 27 -6.54 4.80 8.09
CA LEU A 27 -6.79 3.42 8.51
C LEU A 27 -8.17 2.90 8.09
N ARG A 28 -9.06 3.78 7.58
CA ARG A 28 -10.37 3.34 7.12
C ARG A 28 -10.23 2.62 5.79
N PRO A 29 -10.70 1.35 5.69
CA PRO A 29 -10.70 0.62 4.44
C PRO A 29 -11.48 1.37 3.34
N ILE A 30 -10.97 1.30 2.12
CA ILE A 30 -11.67 1.86 0.97
C ILE A 30 -12.95 1.07 0.69
N HIS A 31 -13.89 1.71 -0.01
CA HIS A 31 -15.07 1.08 -0.55
C HIS A 31 -14.99 1.18 -2.07
N ASP A 32 -14.88 0.02 -2.73
CA ASP A 32 -14.71 -0.11 -4.17
C ASP A 32 -15.40 -1.38 -4.70
N GLU A 33 -15.05 -1.80 -5.90
CA GLU A 33 -15.61 -3.01 -6.54
C GLU A 33 -15.16 -4.30 -5.86
N THR A 34 -14.03 -4.30 -5.16
CA THR A 34 -13.44 -5.48 -4.53
C THR A 34 -13.83 -5.64 -3.07
N GLN A 35 -14.25 -4.57 -2.41
CA GLN A 35 -14.62 -4.59 -0.99
C GLN A 35 -15.58 -3.47 -0.59
N SER A 36 -16.37 -3.73 0.46
CA SER A 36 -17.25 -2.76 1.09
C SER A 36 -16.89 -2.56 2.56
N CYS A 37 -16.53 -1.33 2.95
CA CYS A 37 -16.38 -0.98 4.36
C CYS A 37 -17.78 -0.70 4.94
N LEU A 38 -18.30 -1.65 5.74
CA LEU A 38 -19.66 -1.58 6.31
C LEU A 38 -19.72 -0.68 7.55
N SER A 39 -18.65 -0.68 8.36
CA SER A 39 -18.49 0.20 9.50
C SER A 39 -17.03 0.54 9.74
N PHE A 40 -16.79 1.70 10.33
CA PHE A 40 -15.47 2.13 10.76
C PHE A 40 -15.60 2.96 12.03
N ARG A 41 -14.73 2.69 13.01
CA ARG A 41 -14.62 3.46 14.25
C ARG A 41 -13.14 3.68 14.56
N LEU A 42 -12.80 4.92 14.93
CA LEU A 42 -11.48 5.30 15.40
C LEU A 42 -11.58 5.68 16.87
N LEU A 43 -10.76 5.06 17.71
CA LEU A 43 -10.64 5.34 19.13
C LEU A 43 -9.22 5.80 19.42
N THR A 44 -9.07 6.74 20.35
CA THR A 44 -7.77 7.25 20.81
C THR A 44 -7.70 7.26 22.34
N ASP A 45 -6.52 7.03 22.86
CA ASP A 45 -6.19 7.21 24.28
C ASP A 45 -4.86 7.98 24.38
N PRO A 46 -4.87 9.23 24.84
CA PRO A 46 -6.00 9.98 25.40
C PRO A 46 -7.13 10.22 24.40
N VAL A 47 -8.36 10.28 24.92
CA VAL A 47 -9.57 10.46 24.11
C VAL A 47 -9.52 11.82 23.40
N SER A 48 -9.70 11.83 22.10
CA SER A 48 -9.74 13.03 21.28
C SER A 48 -10.94 13.03 20.33
N ARG A 49 -11.38 14.24 19.98
CA ARG A 49 -12.34 14.45 18.89
C ARG A 49 -11.57 14.79 17.63
N GLY A 50 -11.99 14.21 16.51
CA GLY A 50 -11.36 14.45 15.23
C GLY A 50 -12.35 14.83 14.16
N THR A 51 -11.80 15.21 13.01
CA THR A 51 -12.52 15.44 11.75
C THR A 51 -12.06 14.42 10.72
N SER A 52 -12.81 14.24 9.67
CA SER A 52 -12.42 13.37 8.57
C SER A 52 -12.70 14.03 7.22
N TYR A 53 -11.82 13.77 6.25
CA TYR A 53 -11.96 14.25 4.88
C TYR A 53 -11.36 13.20 3.92
N ARG A 54 -11.55 13.40 2.61
CA ARG A 54 -10.88 12.63 1.57
C ARG A 54 -9.68 13.40 1.03
N ASP A 55 -8.51 12.73 0.95
CA ASP A 55 -7.34 13.29 0.28
C ASP A 55 -7.44 13.13 -1.25
N SER A 56 -6.47 13.69 -1.99
CA SER A 56 -6.39 13.63 -3.45
C SER A 56 -6.26 12.19 -3.99
N PHE A 57 -5.79 11.26 -3.17
CA PHE A 57 -5.70 9.84 -3.52
C PHE A 57 -6.98 9.05 -3.21
N GLY A 58 -8.02 9.73 -2.70
CA GLY A 58 -9.29 9.11 -2.33
C GLY A 58 -9.29 8.40 -0.99
N ASN A 59 -8.22 8.50 -0.19
CA ASN A 59 -8.17 7.92 1.15
C ASN A 59 -9.01 8.73 2.13
N TRP A 60 -9.67 8.06 3.08
CA TRP A 60 -10.22 8.72 4.25
C TRP A 60 -9.08 9.07 5.22
N VAL A 61 -8.91 10.37 5.45
CA VAL A 61 -7.99 10.91 6.47
C VAL A 61 -8.80 11.25 7.70
N HIS A 62 -8.36 10.76 8.86
CA HIS A 62 -8.91 11.14 10.16
C HIS A 62 -7.85 11.96 10.88
N GLN A 63 -8.17 13.22 11.13
CA GLN A 63 -7.30 14.18 11.82
C GLN A 63 -7.82 14.39 13.24
N PHE A 64 -6.93 14.30 14.22
CA PHE A 64 -7.23 14.58 15.63
C PHE A 64 -6.02 15.14 16.36
N ASN A 65 -6.26 15.90 17.41
CA ASN A 65 -5.21 16.56 18.16
C ASN A 65 -5.36 16.25 19.65
N ILE A 66 -4.23 16.02 20.33
CA ILE A 66 -4.15 15.85 21.77
C ILE A 66 -3.33 17.01 22.33
N LEU A 67 -4.03 18.00 22.86
CA LEU A 67 -3.41 19.23 23.37
C LEU A 67 -2.83 19.07 24.78
N PRO A 68 -3.48 18.34 25.73
CA PRO A 68 -2.94 18.12 27.05
C PRO A 68 -1.65 17.29 27.02
N GLU A 69 -0.82 17.48 28.04
CA GLU A 69 0.38 16.68 28.29
C GLU A 69 0.03 15.21 28.48
N HIS A 70 0.77 14.34 27.79
CA HIS A 70 0.58 12.88 27.84
C HIS A 70 1.90 12.14 27.60
N HIS A 71 2.00 10.89 28.09
CA HIS A 71 3.19 10.03 27.95
C HIS A 71 2.97 8.88 26.99
N HIS A 72 1.76 8.68 26.51
CA HIS A 72 1.43 7.65 25.53
C HIS A 72 0.33 8.13 24.60
N LEU A 73 0.26 7.53 23.44
CA LEU A 73 -0.84 7.65 22.51
C LEU A 73 -1.18 6.26 21.97
N LYS A 74 -2.39 5.79 22.21
CA LYS A 74 -2.95 4.61 21.57
C LYS A 74 -3.97 5.04 20.52
N ILE A 75 -3.86 4.50 19.34
CA ILE A 75 -4.80 4.67 18.22
C ILE A 75 -5.35 3.30 17.89
N GLU A 76 -6.66 3.12 17.93
CA GLU A 76 -7.32 1.87 17.59
C GLU A 76 -8.39 2.12 16.53
N ALA A 77 -8.22 1.47 15.38
CA ALA A 77 -9.16 1.50 14.26
C ALA A 77 -9.88 0.16 14.16
N GLU A 78 -11.19 0.18 14.30
CA GLU A 78 -12.06 -0.98 14.17
C GLU A 78 -12.91 -0.84 12.92
N SER A 79 -12.93 -1.87 12.07
CA SER A 79 -13.73 -1.87 10.86
C SER A 79 -14.36 -3.22 10.56
N VAL A 80 -15.52 -3.18 9.91
CA VAL A 80 -16.15 -4.37 9.33
C VAL A 80 -16.13 -4.24 7.82
N VAL A 81 -15.50 -5.21 7.17
CA VAL A 81 -15.31 -5.23 5.72
C VAL A 81 -15.97 -6.46 5.12
N LEU A 82 -16.69 -6.27 4.04
CA LEU A 82 -17.18 -7.32 3.17
C LEU A 82 -16.27 -7.39 1.95
N ALA A 83 -15.51 -8.47 1.79
CA ALA A 83 -14.72 -8.71 0.59
C ALA A 83 -15.59 -9.36 -0.49
N HIS A 84 -15.51 -8.82 -1.69
CA HIS A 84 -16.13 -9.37 -2.89
C HIS A 84 -15.14 -10.27 -3.61
N ASP A 85 -15.62 -11.10 -4.51
CA ASP A 85 -14.75 -11.86 -5.38
C ASP A 85 -14.01 -10.86 -6.32
N ALA A 86 -12.71 -10.94 -6.33
CA ALA A 86 -11.92 -10.05 -7.18
C ALA A 86 -12.28 -10.27 -8.66
N PRO A 87 -12.48 -9.22 -9.45
CA PRO A 87 -12.66 -9.36 -10.89
C PRO A 87 -11.41 -10.01 -11.48
N ALA A 88 -11.59 -10.80 -12.53
CA ALA A 88 -10.46 -11.35 -13.25
C ALA A 88 -9.57 -10.21 -13.76
N LEU A 89 -8.26 -10.34 -13.57
CA LEU A 89 -7.32 -9.38 -14.12
C LEU A 89 -7.54 -9.28 -15.64
N PRO A 90 -7.68 -8.06 -16.18
CA PRO A 90 -7.84 -7.90 -17.61
C PRO A 90 -6.64 -8.53 -18.34
N SER A 91 -6.94 -9.32 -19.37
CA SER A 91 -5.92 -9.83 -20.29
C SER A 91 -5.80 -8.88 -21.47
N GLY A 92 -4.58 -8.56 -21.87
CA GLY A 92 -4.31 -7.57 -22.92
C GLY A 92 -4.21 -6.15 -22.36
N GLY A 93 -4.79 -5.20 -23.06
CA GLY A 93 -4.72 -3.77 -22.75
C GLY A 93 -3.73 -3.05 -23.66
N MET A 94 -3.37 -1.82 -23.29
CA MET A 94 -2.43 -0.96 -24.03
C MET A 94 -1.11 -1.69 -24.30
N LYS A 95 -0.57 -1.55 -25.50
CA LYS A 95 0.77 -2.04 -25.81
C LYS A 95 1.83 -1.09 -25.29
N LEU A 96 2.95 -1.64 -24.89
CA LEU A 96 4.10 -0.83 -24.45
C LEU A 96 4.61 0.14 -25.54
N SER A 97 4.44 -0.21 -26.81
CA SER A 97 4.79 0.66 -27.95
C SER A 97 3.86 1.85 -28.14
N GLU A 98 2.69 1.83 -27.54
CA GLU A 98 1.67 2.88 -27.62
C GLU A 98 1.77 3.89 -26.46
N LEU A 99 2.62 3.62 -25.44
CA LEU A 99 2.73 4.47 -24.23
C LEU A 99 3.12 5.91 -24.55
N ASP A 100 4.01 6.12 -25.54
CA ASP A 100 4.43 7.47 -25.91
C ASP A 100 3.31 8.25 -26.61
N ASP A 101 2.46 7.59 -27.37
CA ASP A 101 1.30 8.18 -28.02
C ASP A 101 0.21 8.60 -27.03
N HIS A 102 0.12 7.91 -25.88
CA HIS A 102 -0.85 8.17 -24.79
C HIS A 102 -0.24 8.91 -23.60
N ARG A 103 1.01 9.36 -23.71
CA ARG A 103 1.73 9.98 -22.57
C ARG A 103 0.98 11.16 -21.97
N GLU A 104 0.52 12.09 -22.80
CA GLU A 104 -0.17 13.31 -22.37
C GLU A 104 -1.48 12.97 -21.62
N GLU A 105 -2.26 12.02 -22.13
CA GLU A 105 -3.48 11.53 -21.50
C GLU A 105 -3.21 10.84 -20.15
N LEU A 106 -2.16 10.02 -20.07
CA LEU A 106 -1.75 9.36 -18.85
C LEU A 106 -1.25 10.36 -17.78
N GLU A 107 -0.47 11.36 -18.20
CA GLU A 107 0.02 12.40 -17.29
C GLU A 107 -1.13 13.30 -16.81
N GLU A 108 -2.07 13.66 -17.67
CA GLU A 108 -3.25 14.46 -17.29
C GLU A 108 -4.12 13.71 -16.27
N GLY A 109 -4.33 12.39 -16.46
CA GLY A 109 -5.20 11.59 -15.60
C GLY A 109 -4.54 11.02 -14.35
N PHE A 110 -3.21 10.77 -14.39
CA PHE A 110 -2.53 9.93 -13.39
C PHE A 110 -1.16 10.44 -12.93
N LEU A 111 -0.85 11.73 -13.09
CA LEU A 111 0.45 12.30 -12.76
C LEU A 111 0.96 11.91 -11.37
N ASP A 112 0.11 12.01 -10.35
CA ASP A 112 0.45 11.68 -8.95
C ASP A 112 0.89 10.21 -8.76
N PHE A 113 0.51 9.33 -9.70
CA PHE A 113 0.87 7.93 -9.72
C PHE A 113 2.06 7.61 -10.63
N MET A 114 2.61 8.59 -11.33
CA MET A 114 3.71 8.43 -12.29
C MET A 114 5.01 9.09 -11.82
N VAL A 115 4.90 10.16 -11.01
CA VAL A 115 6.07 10.91 -10.56
C VAL A 115 6.92 10.14 -9.55
N PRO A 116 8.26 10.33 -9.58
CA PRO A 116 9.14 9.79 -8.54
C PRO A 116 8.87 10.44 -7.19
N THR A 117 9.18 9.73 -6.12
CA THR A 117 9.07 10.21 -4.74
C THR A 117 10.36 9.96 -3.98
N GLY A 118 10.49 10.46 -2.74
CA GLY A 118 11.64 10.20 -1.89
C GLY A 118 11.87 8.71 -1.61
N TYR A 119 10.79 7.91 -1.53
CA TYR A 119 10.88 6.45 -1.35
C TYR A 119 11.10 5.69 -2.66
N VAL A 120 10.63 6.25 -3.77
CA VAL A 120 10.65 5.63 -5.10
C VAL A 120 11.28 6.61 -6.10
N PRO A 121 12.58 6.94 -5.94
CA PRO A 121 13.29 7.77 -6.92
C PRO A 121 13.57 7.00 -8.21
N HIS A 122 13.77 7.73 -9.30
CA HIS A 122 14.29 7.13 -10.51
C HIS A 122 15.79 6.81 -10.34
N VAL A 123 16.12 5.53 -10.39
CA VAL A 123 17.50 5.07 -10.25
C VAL A 123 17.91 4.22 -11.46
N PRO A 124 19.20 4.30 -11.90
CA PRO A 124 19.68 3.54 -13.06
C PRO A 124 19.56 2.02 -12.89
N GLN A 125 19.66 1.52 -11.66
CA GLN A 125 19.57 0.08 -11.35
C GLN A 125 18.26 -0.57 -11.80
N LEU A 126 17.19 0.23 -12.00
CA LEU A 126 15.91 -0.27 -12.51
C LEU A 126 15.94 -0.57 -14.01
N ASP A 127 16.88 -0.02 -14.78
CA ASP A 127 16.90 -0.14 -16.25
C ASP A 127 17.05 -1.60 -16.69
N GLU A 128 17.91 -2.37 -16.01
CA GLU A 128 18.07 -3.79 -16.28
C GLU A 128 16.77 -4.59 -16.04
N LEU A 129 16.04 -4.27 -14.95
CA LEU A 129 14.76 -4.91 -14.64
C LEU A 129 13.68 -4.53 -15.67
N ILE A 130 13.63 -3.26 -16.09
CA ILE A 130 12.70 -2.76 -17.10
C ILE A 130 12.94 -3.45 -18.43
N ASP A 131 14.21 -3.53 -18.87
CA ASP A 131 14.60 -4.19 -20.10
C ASP A 131 14.27 -5.68 -20.08
N ALA A 132 14.58 -6.37 -18.96
CA ALA A 132 14.28 -7.79 -18.81
C ALA A 132 12.77 -8.05 -18.80
N ALA A 133 11.99 -7.22 -18.09
CA ALA A 133 10.54 -7.33 -18.05
C ALA A 133 9.90 -7.06 -19.41
N SER A 134 10.40 -6.05 -20.14
CA SER A 134 9.93 -5.73 -21.49
C SER A 134 10.15 -6.87 -22.46
N ARG A 135 11.35 -7.48 -22.45
CA ARG A 135 11.68 -8.63 -23.31
C ARG A 135 10.91 -9.90 -22.96
N GLY A 136 10.62 -10.11 -21.68
CA GLY A 136 9.91 -11.31 -21.21
C GLY A 136 8.39 -11.21 -21.25
N SER A 137 7.84 -10.03 -21.56
CA SER A 137 6.40 -9.80 -21.66
C SER A 137 5.85 -10.10 -23.05
N ASP A 138 4.53 -10.16 -23.16
CA ASP A 138 3.80 -10.27 -24.42
C ASP A 138 3.67 -8.94 -25.19
N GLY A 139 4.36 -7.90 -24.73
CA GLY A 139 4.30 -6.54 -25.27
C GLY A 139 3.14 -5.69 -24.76
N SER A 140 2.24 -6.24 -23.95
CA SER A 140 1.19 -5.47 -23.28
C SER A 140 1.66 -4.86 -21.97
N ALA A 141 1.03 -3.78 -21.51
CA ALA A 141 1.29 -3.18 -20.22
C ALA A 141 1.05 -4.17 -19.06
N SER A 142 -0.03 -4.94 -19.12
CA SER A 142 -0.33 -5.96 -18.11
C SER A 142 0.68 -7.10 -18.10
N GLY A 143 1.15 -7.54 -19.25
CA GLY A 143 2.21 -8.54 -19.39
C GLY A 143 3.54 -8.03 -18.82
N PHE A 144 3.87 -6.77 -19.08
CA PHE A 144 5.06 -6.13 -18.50
C PHE A 144 5.01 -6.09 -16.96
N VAL A 145 3.89 -5.65 -16.37
CA VAL A 145 3.73 -5.60 -14.92
C VAL A 145 3.86 -6.99 -14.28
N LYS A 146 3.23 -8.00 -14.88
CA LYS A 146 3.35 -9.41 -14.43
C LYS A 146 4.79 -9.90 -14.50
N GLN A 147 5.49 -9.63 -15.59
CA GLN A 147 6.88 -10.02 -15.76
C GLN A 147 7.81 -9.28 -14.80
N ALA A 148 7.59 -7.97 -14.57
CA ALA A 148 8.33 -7.19 -13.60
C ALA A 148 8.15 -7.75 -12.17
N SER A 149 6.91 -8.03 -11.78
CA SER A 149 6.60 -8.64 -10.49
C SER A 149 7.29 -10.00 -10.31
N PHE A 150 7.27 -10.84 -11.32
CA PHE A 150 7.95 -12.14 -11.32
C PHE A 150 9.47 -11.98 -11.15
N LEU A 151 10.11 -11.09 -11.92
CA LEU A 151 11.55 -10.86 -11.84
C LEU A 151 11.99 -10.29 -10.49
N ILE A 152 11.18 -9.41 -9.90
CA ILE A 152 11.42 -8.88 -8.55
C ILE A 152 11.34 -10.02 -7.54
N HIS A 153 10.31 -10.86 -7.61
CA HIS A 153 10.16 -12.02 -6.72
C HIS A 153 11.34 -12.99 -6.79
N GLU A 154 11.87 -13.25 -7.99
CA GLU A 154 13.00 -14.15 -8.21
C GLU A 154 14.33 -13.58 -7.69
N LYS A 155 14.55 -12.27 -7.88
CA LYS A 155 15.85 -11.63 -7.60
C LYS A 155 15.94 -11.05 -6.20
N PHE A 156 14.82 -10.63 -5.60
CA PHE A 156 14.76 -9.89 -4.35
C PHE A 156 14.35 -10.78 -3.19
N LYS A 157 15.08 -10.75 -2.08
CA LYS A 157 14.85 -11.63 -0.93
C LYS A 157 13.97 -10.97 0.12
N TYR A 158 12.98 -11.72 0.61
CA TYR A 158 12.19 -11.26 1.75
C TYR A 158 12.96 -11.46 3.05
N VAL A 159 13.42 -10.36 3.67
CA VAL A 159 14.22 -10.38 4.91
C VAL A 159 13.70 -9.31 5.87
N LYS A 160 13.14 -9.72 7.00
CA LYS A 160 12.70 -8.79 8.04
C LYS A 160 13.90 -8.08 8.66
N GLY A 161 13.82 -6.76 8.79
CA GLY A 161 14.88 -5.93 9.38
C GLY A 161 16.04 -5.58 8.43
N ALA A 162 15.98 -5.98 7.15
CA ALA A 162 16.95 -5.54 6.15
C ALA A 162 16.81 -4.05 5.81
N THR A 163 15.62 -3.51 5.97
CA THR A 163 15.24 -2.12 5.71
C THR A 163 14.40 -1.56 6.86
N HIS A 164 14.17 -0.25 6.85
CA HIS A 164 13.35 0.48 7.81
C HIS A 164 12.20 1.18 7.07
N VAL A 165 11.20 1.66 7.81
CA VAL A 165 10.02 2.36 7.24
C VAL A 165 10.38 3.59 6.40
N ASN A 166 11.54 4.19 6.62
CA ASN A 166 12.04 5.34 5.88
C ASN A 166 13.03 4.98 4.76
N SER A 167 13.29 3.69 4.52
CA SER A 167 14.19 3.24 3.46
C SER A 167 13.58 3.50 2.08
N SER A 168 14.43 3.94 1.16
CA SER A 168 14.11 4.10 -0.26
C SER A 168 14.41 2.82 -1.04
N ILE A 169 14.01 2.78 -2.32
CA ILE A 169 14.42 1.68 -3.21
C ILE A 169 15.93 1.59 -3.41
N GLN A 170 16.69 2.67 -3.23
CA GLN A 170 18.15 2.63 -3.31
C GLN A 170 18.73 1.80 -2.18
N ASP A 171 18.20 1.97 -0.95
CA ASP A 171 18.65 1.22 0.22
C ASP A 171 18.35 -0.27 0.07
N SER A 172 17.14 -0.60 -0.38
CA SER A 172 16.73 -1.99 -0.59
C SER A 172 17.47 -2.67 -1.76
N LEU A 173 17.75 -1.95 -2.85
CA LEU A 173 18.56 -2.44 -3.97
C LEU A 173 20.02 -2.66 -3.61
N ALA A 174 20.59 -1.91 -2.67
CA ALA A 174 21.96 -2.09 -2.21
C ALA A 174 22.17 -3.48 -1.59
N VAL A 175 21.14 -4.03 -0.95
CA VAL A 175 21.19 -5.35 -0.29
C VAL A 175 20.39 -6.43 -1.01
N TRP A 176 19.60 -6.07 -2.03
CA TRP A 176 18.66 -6.93 -2.76
C TRP A 176 17.72 -7.71 -1.82
N ALA A 177 17.28 -7.04 -0.76
CA ALA A 177 16.44 -7.63 0.25
C ALA A 177 15.56 -6.55 0.92
N GLY A 178 14.39 -6.97 1.43
CA GLY A 178 13.48 -6.09 2.13
C GLY A 178 12.21 -6.80 2.56
N VAL A 179 11.20 -6.02 2.91
CA VAL A 179 9.85 -6.49 3.31
C VAL A 179 8.81 -6.09 2.25
N CYS A 180 7.53 -6.38 2.49
CA CYS A 180 6.46 -6.10 1.54
C CYS A 180 6.44 -4.65 1.00
N GLN A 181 6.77 -3.66 1.84
CA GLN A 181 6.93 -2.26 1.45
C GLN A 181 7.99 -2.10 0.35
N ASP A 182 9.15 -2.74 0.50
CA ASP A 182 10.27 -2.63 -0.45
C ASP A 182 9.92 -3.28 -1.78
N PHE A 183 9.25 -4.44 -1.76
CA PHE A 183 8.74 -5.10 -2.98
C PHE A 183 7.76 -4.20 -3.73
N ALA A 184 6.81 -3.58 -3.02
CA ALA A 184 5.85 -2.64 -3.61
C ALA A 184 6.56 -1.40 -4.18
N HIS A 185 7.49 -0.81 -3.44
CA HIS A 185 8.26 0.35 -3.90
C HIS A 185 9.11 0.01 -5.13
N LEU A 186 9.73 -1.16 -5.16
CA LEU A 186 10.54 -1.61 -6.29
C LEU A 186 9.68 -1.80 -7.55
N LEU A 187 8.50 -2.44 -7.43
CA LEU A 187 7.57 -2.59 -8.54
C LEU A 187 7.09 -1.22 -9.03
N LEU A 188 6.72 -0.30 -8.12
CA LEU A 188 6.35 1.07 -8.47
C LEU A 188 7.48 1.80 -9.20
N GLY A 189 8.72 1.65 -8.76
CA GLY A 189 9.88 2.24 -9.43
C GLY A 189 10.02 1.76 -10.87
N VAL A 190 9.85 0.46 -11.09
CA VAL A 190 9.91 -0.16 -12.44
C VAL A 190 8.77 0.34 -13.33
N VAL A 191 7.52 0.30 -12.85
CA VAL A 191 6.36 0.67 -13.67
C VAL A 191 6.33 2.18 -13.97
N ARG A 192 6.62 3.03 -12.98
CA ARG A 192 6.64 4.50 -13.16
C ARG A 192 7.77 4.94 -14.10
N LYS A 193 8.96 4.38 -13.94
CA LYS A 193 10.08 4.69 -14.82
C LYS A 193 9.83 4.23 -16.27
N ARG A 194 9.01 3.18 -16.45
CA ARG A 194 8.54 2.74 -17.78
C ARG A 194 7.46 3.66 -18.39
N GLY A 195 6.89 4.58 -17.61
CA GLY A 195 5.82 5.49 -18.03
C GLY A 195 4.41 4.98 -17.75
N LEU A 196 4.27 3.99 -16.87
CA LEU A 196 2.98 3.47 -16.43
C LEU A 196 2.60 4.04 -15.05
N PRO A 197 1.33 4.41 -14.82
CA PRO A 197 0.89 4.78 -13.49
C PRO A 197 0.92 3.58 -12.55
N GLY A 198 1.40 3.80 -11.32
CA GLY A 198 1.43 2.78 -10.28
C GLY A 198 1.00 3.34 -8.93
N ARG A 199 0.09 2.65 -8.26
CA ARG A 199 -0.46 3.05 -6.96
C ARG A 199 0.05 2.14 -5.85
N TYR A 200 0.58 2.75 -4.78
CA TYR A 200 0.88 2.03 -3.55
C TYR A 200 -0.39 1.75 -2.77
N VAL A 201 -0.56 0.51 -2.32
CA VAL A 201 -1.70 0.08 -1.50
C VAL A 201 -1.18 -0.51 -0.20
N SER A 202 -1.75 -0.06 0.91
CA SER A 202 -1.54 -0.65 2.24
C SER A 202 -2.83 -1.32 2.72
N GLY A 203 -2.71 -2.48 3.36
CA GLY A 203 -3.88 -3.22 3.85
C GLY A 203 -3.51 -4.44 4.67
N TYR A 204 -4.42 -5.40 4.72
CA TYR A 204 -4.29 -6.58 5.56
C TYR A 204 -4.44 -7.84 4.70
N LEU A 205 -3.60 -8.84 4.96
CA LEU A 205 -3.74 -10.17 4.37
C LEU A 205 -4.49 -11.06 5.36
N VAL A 206 -5.49 -11.76 4.85
CA VAL A 206 -6.21 -12.76 5.62
C VAL A 206 -5.55 -14.12 5.40
N PRO A 207 -5.09 -14.81 6.45
CA PRO A 207 -4.53 -16.15 6.31
C PRO A 207 -5.56 -17.13 5.73
N GLU A 208 -5.14 -18.03 4.83
CA GLU A 208 -6.03 -19.02 4.20
C GLU A 208 -6.79 -19.89 5.21
N CYS A 209 -6.17 -20.19 6.36
CA CYS A 209 -6.82 -20.96 7.43
C CYS A 209 -7.99 -20.21 8.09
N ALA A 210 -8.08 -18.89 7.94
CA ALA A 210 -9.19 -18.08 8.44
C ALA A 210 -10.35 -17.98 7.44
N ALA A 211 -10.20 -18.48 6.23
CA ALA A 211 -11.19 -18.44 5.15
C ALA A 211 -12.19 -19.60 5.20
N SER A 212 -12.68 -20.01 6.39
CA SER A 212 -13.72 -21.03 6.51
C SER A 212 -15.10 -20.46 6.14
N PRO A 213 -15.87 -21.12 5.25
CA PRO A 213 -17.21 -20.67 4.84
C PRO A 213 -18.22 -20.58 5.97
N ASP A 214 -17.98 -21.28 7.07
CA ASP A 214 -18.90 -21.38 8.23
C ASP A 214 -18.65 -20.31 9.30
N ALA A 215 -17.62 -19.49 9.16
CA ALA A 215 -17.30 -18.43 10.13
C ALA A 215 -18.20 -17.20 9.92
N LYS A 216 -19.18 -17.00 10.79
CA LYS A 216 -20.12 -15.85 10.75
C LYS A 216 -19.44 -14.48 10.81
N LEU A 217 -18.26 -14.40 11.39
CA LEU A 217 -17.38 -13.24 11.47
C LEU A 217 -15.97 -13.72 11.76
N GLN A 218 -15.02 -13.40 10.86
CA GLN A 218 -13.61 -13.74 11.10
C GLN A 218 -12.92 -12.54 11.75
N GLU A 219 -12.38 -12.76 12.92
CA GLU A 219 -11.60 -11.78 13.64
C GLU A 219 -10.13 -11.92 13.25
N VAL A 220 -9.60 -10.90 12.58
CA VAL A 220 -8.16 -10.80 12.27
C VAL A 220 -7.52 -9.99 13.40
N ILE A 221 -7.16 -10.70 14.49
CA ILE A 221 -6.44 -10.09 15.60
C ILE A 221 -4.95 -10.33 15.40
N GLY A 222 -4.17 -9.24 15.37
CA GLY A 222 -2.73 -9.27 15.61
C GLY A 222 -1.91 -10.16 14.69
N GLY A 223 -2.37 -10.42 13.48
CA GLY A 223 -1.47 -10.86 12.44
C GLY A 223 -0.49 -9.72 12.21
N SER A 224 0.79 -9.99 12.46
CA SER A 224 1.90 -9.08 12.31
C SER A 224 1.72 -8.10 11.16
N ALA A 225 1.66 -6.81 11.47
CA ALA A 225 1.81 -5.68 10.57
C ALA A 225 0.83 -5.60 9.37
N SER A 226 0.48 -4.38 8.99
CA SER A 226 -0.08 -4.09 7.66
C SER A 226 0.88 -4.57 6.56
N HIS A 227 0.32 -4.98 5.44
CA HIS A 227 1.07 -5.35 4.25
C HIS A 227 0.95 -4.25 3.18
N ALA A 228 1.86 -4.30 2.22
CA ALA A 228 1.91 -3.38 1.10
C ALA A 228 2.01 -4.14 -0.23
N TRP A 229 1.38 -3.57 -1.25
CA TRP A 229 1.46 -4.02 -2.65
C TRP A 229 1.27 -2.86 -3.62
N ALA A 230 1.45 -3.11 -4.91
CA ALA A 230 1.26 -2.13 -5.99
C ALA A 230 0.43 -2.74 -7.13
#